data_0ff07f22b9c076cf24bf955eba72b7e9
#
_entry.id   0ff07f22b9c076cf24bf955eba72b7e9
#
_cell.length_a   1.000
_cell.length_b   1.000
_cell.length_c   1.000
_cell.angle_alpha   90.00
_cell.angle_beta   90.00
_cell.angle_gamma   90.00
#
_symmetry.space_group_name_H-M   'P 1'
#
loop_
_entity.id
_entity.type
_entity.pdbx_description
1 polymer ?
#
loop_
_entity_poly.entity_id
_entity_poly.type
_entity_poly.pdbx_seq_one_letter_code
_entity_poly.pdbx_strand_id
1 'polypeptide(L)'
;VIGANGCGKSSLFAMFLGELEADDGELVLDERYEVAHVAQESPRGSGSAVDYVMDGDRELREIQAAIAEGEADPNRPDLHELYERMEAIDGFTAESRASRLLHGLGFPADDYQNPVESFSGGWRMRLNLARALMCRSDVLLLDEPTNHLDLPAILWLERWLRRYEGILLVISHDRDFLDQVCTRIAHIEHRAISLYTGNYSEFEKLRAEQLALQQAMFVRQQKQIKHMQSFVDRFRYKASKARQ
;
A
#
# COMPACT_ATOMS: atom_id res chain seq x y z
N VAL A 1 -3.12 0.28 -5.96
CA VAL A 1 -4.59 0.47 -5.93
C VAL A 1 -4.91 1.91 -6.27
N ILE A 2 -5.77 2.14 -7.26
CA ILE A 2 -6.14 3.48 -7.72
C ILE A 2 -7.66 3.63 -7.80
N GLY A 3 -8.14 4.88 -7.82
CA GLY A 3 -9.55 5.22 -7.90
C GLY A 3 -9.83 6.62 -7.37
N ALA A 4 -11.03 7.15 -7.59
CA ALA A 4 -11.45 8.46 -7.10
C ALA A 4 -11.34 8.56 -5.57
N ASN A 5 -11.28 9.79 -5.03
CA ASN A 5 -11.34 9.98 -3.59
C ASN A 5 -12.68 9.46 -3.04
N GLY A 6 -12.64 8.74 -1.92
CA GLY A 6 -13.81 8.14 -1.31
C GLY A 6 -14.35 6.88 -2.01
N CYS A 7 -13.64 6.29 -3.00
CA CYS A 7 -14.09 5.06 -3.66
C CYS A 7 -13.86 3.77 -2.86
N GLY A 8 -13.23 3.85 -1.66
CA GLY A 8 -13.00 2.69 -0.79
C GLY A 8 -11.56 2.16 -0.75
N LYS A 9 -10.55 2.92 -1.23
CA LYS A 9 -9.14 2.49 -1.18
C LYS A 9 -8.67 2.20 0.25
N SER A 10 -8.88 3.15 1.16
CA SER A 10 -8.49 2.98 2.58
C SER A 10 -9.36 1.94 3.29
N SER A 11 -10.64 1.79 2.91
CA SER A 11 -11.49 0.70 3.42
C SER A 11 -10.96 -0.68 3.02
N LEU A 12 -10.43 -0.81 1.80
CA LEU A 12 -9.78 -2.05 1.36
C LEU A 12 -8.55 -2.35 2.24
N PHE A 13 -7.73 -1.35 2.57
CA PHE A 13 -6.59 -1.54 3.47
C PHE A 13 -7.03 -1.91 4.88
N ALA A 14 -8.06 -1.26 5.42
CA ALA A 14 -8.64 -1.59 6.73
C ALA A 14 -9.15 -3.04 6.79
N MET A 15 -9.69 -3.59 5.68
CA MET A 15 -10.05 -5.00 5.59
C MET A 15 -8.83 -5.93 5.66
N PHE A 16 -7.73 -5.61 4.97
CA PHE A 16 -6.48 -6.38 5.07
C PHE A 16 -5.86 -6.35 6.47
N LEU A 17 -6.10 -5.27 7.22
CA LEU A 17 -5.64 -5.12 8.62
C LEU A 17 -6.59 -5.76 9.63
N GLY A 18 -7.75 -6.28 9.20
CA GLY A 18 -8.77 -6.82 10.09
C GLY A 18 -9.53 -5.76 10.90
N GLU A 19 -9.40 -4.48 10.53
CA GLU A 19 -10.07 -3.35 11.18
C GLU A 19 -11.50 -3.15 10.66
N LEU A 20 -11.81 -3.72 9.50
CA LEU A 20 -13.12 -3.64 8.85
C LEU A 20 -13.51 -5.01 8.30
N GLU A 21 -14.72 -5.43 8.60
CA GLU A 21 -15.32 -6.63 8.03
C GLU A 21 -16.04 -6.32 6.71
N ALA A 22 -16.14 -7.32 5.83
CA ALA A 22 -16.92 -7.19 4.59
C ALA A 22 -18.41 -7.30 4.88
N ASP A 23 -19.23 -6.44 4.27
CA ASP A 23 -20.70 -6.51 4.36
C ASP A 23 -21.24 -7.80 3.70
N ASP A 24 -20.54 -8.30 2.67
CA ASP A 24 -20.88 -9.53 1.95
C ASP A 24 -19.59 -10.15 1.38
N GLY A 25 -19.52 -11.49 1.38
CA GLY A 25 -18.33 -12.22 1.00
C GLY A 25 -17.32 -12.37 2.14
N GLU A 26 -16.13 -12.83 1.81
CA GLU A 26 -15.06 -13.11 2.78
C GLU A 26 -13.70 -12.72 2.20
N LEU A 27 -12.90 -12.03 3.00
CA LEU A 27 -11.48 -11.82 2.74
C LEU A 27 -10.69 -12.79 3.59
N VAL A 28 -10.11 -13.83 2.96
CA VAL A 28 -9.27 -14.80 3.64
C VAL A 28 -7.81 -14.43 3.44
N LEU A 29 -7.14 -14.06 4.51
CA LEU A 29 -5.70 -13.93 4.59
C LEU A 29 -5.18 -15.04 5.52
N ASP A 30 -4.16 -15.77 5.11
CA ASP A 30 -3.56 -16.81 5.94
C ASP A 30 -2.96 -16.15 7.19
N GLU A 31 -3.31 -16.65 8.39
CA GLU A 31 -2.84 -16.13 9.68
C GLU A 31 -1.31 -16.16 9.82
N ARG A 32 -0.62 -16.92 8.98
CA ARG A 32 0.84 -16.98 8.95
C ARG A 32 1.49 -15.79 8.26
N TYR A 33 0.70 -15.00 7.50
CA TYR A 33 1.25 -13.83 6.81
C TYR A 33 1.39 -12.65 7.75
N GLU A 34 2.60 -12.15 7.85
CA GLU A 34 2.89 -10.89 8.56
C GLU A 34 2.54 -9.71 7.63
N VAL A 35 1.61 -8.87 8.10
CA VAL A 35 1.15 -7.68 7.36
C VAL A 35 1.79 -6.44 7.96
N ALA A 36 2.63 -5.75 7.18
CA ALA A 36 3.14 -4.44 7.56
C ALA A 36 2.33 -3.32 6.89
N HIS A 37 2.12 -2.24 7.60
CA HIS A 37 1.50 -1.04 7.07
C HIS A 37 2.11 0.22 7.68
N VAL A 38 1.99 1.33 6.97
CA VAL A 38 2.41 2.64 7.50
C VAL A 38 1.28 3.23 8.33
N ALA A 39 1.52 3.38 9.65
CA ALA A 39 0.56 4.00 10.54
C ALA A 39 0.31 5.46 10.13
N GLN A 40 -0.97 5.87 10.09
CA GLN A 40 -1.35 7.25 9.75
C GLN A 40 -1.11 8.22 10.90
N GLU A 41 -1.03 7.70 12.14
CA GLU A 41 -0.75 8.53 13.31
C GLU A 41 0.73 8.88 13.40
N SER A 42 1.00 10.14 13.75
CA SER A 42 2.37 10.57 14.02
C SER A 42 2.93 9.85 15.24
N PRO A 43 4.08 9.18 15.12
CA PRO A 43 4.68 8.47 16.26
C PRO A 43 5.02 9.45 17.38
N ARG A 44 4.92 8.95 18.60
CA ARG A 44 5.26 9.65 19.83
C ARG A 44 6.16 8.76 20.67
N GLY A 45 7.10 9.36 21.39
CA GLY A 45 7.96 8.62 22.31
C GLY A 45 9.34 9.25 22.46
N SER A 46 9.98 8.93 23.56
CA SER A 46 11.33 9.40 23.92
C SER A 46 12.45 8.49 23.42
N GLY A 47 12.11 7.36 22.80
CA GLY A 47 13.08 6.43 22.20
C GLY A 47 13.80 7.04 20.99
N SER A 48 15.01 6.55 20.68
CA SER A 48 15.77 7.01 19.53
C SER A 48 15.09 6.66 18.19
N ALA A 49 15.39 7.42 17.13
CA ALA A 49 14.87 7.14 15.80
C ALA A 49 15.23 5.73 15.31
N VAL A 50 16.47 5.29 15.54
CA VAL A 50 16.92 3.95 15.15
C VAL A 50 16.20 2.84 15.92
N ASP A 51 16.00 3.00 17.23
CA ASP A 51 15.22 2.05 18.03
C ASP A 51 13.77 1.97 17.57
N TYR A 52 13.16 3.13 17.31
CA TYR A 52 11.79 3.19 16.80
C TYR A 52 11.64 2.43 15.46
N VAL A 53 12.62 2.54 14.57
CA VAL A 53 12.62 1.78 13.32
C VAL A 53 12.79 0.29 13.59
N MET A 54 13.68 -0.12 14.50
CA MET A 54 13.86 -1.52 14.88
C MET A 54 12.60 -2.15 15.51
N ASP A 55 11.73 -1.35 16.13
CA ASP A 55 10.43 -1.82 16.64
C ASP A 55 9.47 -2.31 15.53
N GLY A 56 9.81 -2.06 14.27
CA GLY A 56 9.12 -2.64 13.12
C GLY A 56 9.35 -4.15 12.95
N ASP A 57 10.48 -4.67 13.42
CA ASP A 57 10.79 -6.11 13.41
C ASP A 57 10.39 -6.71 14.79
N ARG A 58 9.13 -7.15 14.87
CA ARG A 58 8.55 -7.65 16.13
C ARG A 58 9.30 -8.88 16.66
N GLU A 59 9.62 -9.83 15.77
CA GLU A 59 10.36 -11.04 16.16
C GLU A 59 11.73 -10.69 16.73
N LEU A 60 12.43 -9.72 16.14
CA LEU A 60 13.69 -9.22 16.68
C LEU A 60 13.53 -8.72 18.13
N ARG A 61 12.51 -7.91 18.40
CA ARG A 61 12.28 -7.35 19.74
C ARG A 61 11.89 -8.41 20.77
N GLU A 62 11.09 -9.39 20.38
CA GLU A 62 10.74 -10.52 21.24
C GLU A 62 11.98 -11.33 21.61
N ILE A 63 12.85 -11.63 20.65
CA ILE A 63 14.11 -12.36 20.93
C ILE A 63 15.05 -11.51 21.78
N GLN A 64 15.20 -10.21 21.50
CA GLN A 64 16.04 -9.31 22.30
C GLN A 64 15.56 -9.24 23.76
N ALA A 65 14.25 -9.12 23.99
CA ALA A 65 13.68 -9.11 25.32
C ALA A 65 13.92 -10.44 26.05
N ALA A 66 13.70 -11.56 25.36
CA ALA A 66 13.93 -12.89 25.91
C ALA A 66 15.41 -13.16 26.25
N ILE A 67 16.35 -12.67 25.45
CA ILE A 67 17.79 -12.74 25.74
C ILE A 67 18.12 -11.91 26.98
N ALA A 68 17.64 -10.67 27.08
CA ALA A 68 17.89 -9.79 28.21
C ALA A 68 17.37 -10.37 29.54
N GLU A 69 16.18 -11.02 29.50
CA GLU A 69 15.65 -11.75 30.63
C GLU A 69 16.51 -13.00 30.97
N GLY A 70 16.97 -13.72 29.93
CA GLY A 70 17.79 -14.92 30.09
C GLY A 70 19.18 -14.63 30.66
N GLU A 71 19.79 -13.54 30.28
CA GLU A 71 21.09 -13.09 30.83
C GLU A 71 20.97 -12.68 32.31
N ALA A 72 19.79 -12.29 32.78
CA ALA A 72 19.53 -12.00 34.17
C ALA A 72 19.33 -13.27 35.05
N ASP A 73 19.05 -14.43 34.41
CA ASP A 73 18.88 -15.72 35.09
C ASP A 73 19.96 -16.73 34.61
N PRO A 74 21.04 -16.96 35.41
CA PRO A 74 22.12 -17.86 35.01
C PRO A 74 21.72 -19.32 34.78
N ASN A 75 20.52 -19.74 35.23
CA ASN A 75 20.02 -21.11 35.10
C ASN A 75 19.04 -21.32 33.94
N ARG A 76 18.83 -20.32 33.08
CA ARG A 76 17.91 -20.43 31.96
C ARG A 76 18.52 -21.30 30.85
N PRO A 77 17.91 -22.45 30.53
CA PRO A 77 18.52 -23.43 29.60
C PRO A 77 18.38 -23.07 28.11
N ASP A 78 17.48 -22.17 27.78
CA ASP A 78 17.09 -21.82 26.39
C ASP A 78 17.87 -20.64 25.79
N LEU A 79 18.84 -20.08 26.53
CA LEU A 79 19.59 -18.91 26.04
C LEU A 79 20.36 -19.19 24.73
N HIS A 80 20.88 -20.42 24.59
CA HIS A 80 21.57 -20.83 23.36
C HIS A 80 20.61 -20.82 22.14
N GLU A 81 19.40 -21.36 22.29
CA GLU A 81 18.39 -21.39 21.27
C GLU A 81 17.95 -19.96 20.87
N LEU A 82 17.89 -19.04 21.84
CA LEU A 82 17.56 -17.62 21.54
C LEU A 82 18.65 -16.95 20.70
N TYR A 83 19.92 -17.23 20.96
CA TYR A 83 21.02 -16.72 20.14
C TYR A 83 21.04 -17.35 18.74
N GLU A 84 20.73 -18.64 18.61
CA GLU A 84 20.58 -19.29 17.30
C GLU A 84 19.42 -18.66 16.51
N ARG A 85 18.29 -18.38 17.15
CA ARG A 85 17.17 -17.66 16.51
C ARG A 85 17.57 -16.25 16.13
N MET A 86 18.30 -15.52 16.98
CA MET A 86 18.81 -14.19 16.67
C MET A 86 19.70 -14.20 15.43
N GLU A 87 20.57 -15.22 15.29
CA GLU A 87 21.43 -15.40 14.10
C GLU A 87 20.58 -15.73 12.86
N ALA A 88 19.62 -16.66 12.99
CA ALA A 88 18.74 -17.08 11.90
C ALA A 88 17.93 -15.92 11.28
N ILE A 89 17.58 -14.92 12.09
CA ILE A 89 16.89 -13.71 11.63
C ILE A 89 17.86 -12.57 11.27
N ASP A 90 19.16 -12.78 11.15
CA ASP A 90 20.16 -11.70 10.99
C ASP A 90 19.97 -10.55 12.00
N GLY A 91 19.56 -10.89 13.24
CA GLY A 91 19.18 -9.91 14.26
C GLY A 91 20.35 -9.03 14.70
N PHE A 92 21.59 -9.55 14.69
CA PHE A 92 22.79 -8.79 15.00
C PHE A 92 23.10 -7.65 14.02
N THR A 93 22.52 -7.70 12.81
CA THR A 93 22.66 -6.63 11.81
C THR A 93 21.48 -5.66 11.80
N ALA A 94 20.51 -5.81 12.70
CA ALA A 94 19.26 -5.05 12.71
C ALA A 94 19.46 -3.53 12.80
N GLU A 95 20.38 -3.07 13.66
CA GLU A 95 20.70 -1.64 13.76
C GLU A 95 21.28 -1.08 12.45
N SER A 96 22.12 -1.87 11.79
CA SER A 96 22.66 -1.49 10.50
C SER A 96 21.58 -1.47 9.40
N ARG A 97 20.59 -2.39 9.46
CA ARG A 97 19.42 -2.36 8.55
C ARG A 97 18.58 -1.13 8.80
N ALA A 98 18.25 -0.84 10.06
CA ALA A 98 17.49 0.35 10.46
C ALA A 98 18.20 1.65 10.03
N SER A 99 19.51 1.73 10.24
CA SER A 99 20.33 2.87 9.80
C SER A 99 20.32 3.06 8.28
N ARG A 100 20.34 1.98 7.50
CA ARG A 100 20.23 2.04 6.03
C ARG A 100 18.86 2.54 5.57
N LEU A 101 17.79 2.16 6.27
CA LEU A 101 16.44 2.66 6.01
C LEU A 101 16.34 4.16 6.30
N LEU A 102 16.84 4.59 7.46
CA LEU A 102 16.90 6.00 7.84
C LEU A 102 17.70 6.82 6.82
N HIS A 103 18.90 6.37 6.47
CA HIS A 103 19.73 7.03 5.46
C HIS A 103 19.02 7.16 4.12
N GLY A 104 18.39 6.08 3.67
CA GLY A 104 17.66 6.05 2.40
C GLY A 104 16.47 7.00 2.36
N LEU A 105 15.81 7.22 3.49
CA LEU A 105 14.71 8.17 3.65
C LEU A 105 15.18 9.61 3.99
N GLY A 106 16.51 9.86 3.91
CA GLY A 106 17.09 11.18 3.98
C GLY A 106 17.47 11.66 5.38
N PHE A 107 17.44 10.79 6.41
CA PHE A 107 17.88 11.19 7.75
C PHE A 107 19.40 11.34 7.80
N PRO A 108 19.92 12.45 8.37
CA PRO A 108 21.34 12.59 8.68
C PRO A 108 21.77 11.54 9.72
N ALA A 109 22.99 11.05 9.64
CA ALA A 109 23.50 10.05 10.59
C ALA A 109 23.50 10.55 12.05
N ASP A 110 23.75 11.83 12.25
CA ASP A 110 23.74 12.47 13.58
C ASP A 110 22.36 12.46 14.25
N ASP A 111 21.28 12.27 13.47
CA ASP A 111 19.92 12.28 13.95
C ASP A 111 19.38 10.88 14.37
N TYR A 112 20.12 9.81 14.10
CA TYR A 112 19.62 8.44 14.37
C TYR A 112 19.37 8.16 15.85
N GLN A 113 20.15 8.83 16.73
CA GLN A 113 20.01 8.69 18.18
C GLN A 113 19.09 9.75 18.79
N ASN A 114 18.55 10.68 17.97
CA ASN A 114 17.64 11.70 18.48
C ASN A 114 16.28 11.07 18.83
N PRO A 115 15.60 11.58 19.88
CA PRO A 115 14.29 11.06 20.27
C PRO A 115 13.24 11.37 19.19
N VAL A 116 12.32 10.43 18.97
CA VAL A 116 11.25 10.51 17.94
C VAL A 116 10.46 11.82 18.04
N GLU A 117 10.18 12.30 19.26
CA GLU A 117 9.42 13.51 19.52
C GLU A 117 10.14 14.80 19.06
N SER A 118 11.47 14.76 18.90
CA SER A 118 12.24 15.93 18.43
C SER A 118 12.05 16.23 16.95
N PHE A 119 11.52 15.26 16.18
CA PHE A 119 11.31 15.40 14.74
C PHE A 119 10.00 16.14 14.42
N SER A 120 10.00 16.89 13.31
CA SER A 120 8.78 17.47 12.77
C SER A 120 7.79 16.41 12.29
N GLY A 121 6.50 16.77 12.08
CA GLY A 121 5.47 15.84 11.63
C GLY A 121 5.85 15.07 10.36
N GLY A 122 6.40 15.75 9.36
CA GLY A 122 6.85 15.11 8.12
C GLY A 122 7.98 14.10 8.32
N TRP A 123 8.95 14.43 9.17
CA TRP A 123 10.03 13.48 9.52
C TRP A 123 9.51 12.31 10.34
N ARG A 124 8.55 12.52 11.23
CA ARG A 124 7.90 11.41 11.96
C ARG A 124 7.13 10.48 11.02
N MET A 125 6.50 11.00 9.96
CA MET A 125 5.88 10.13 8.94
C MET A 125 6.91 9.31 8.16
N ARG A 126 8.10 9.87 7.89
CA ARG A 126 9.22 9.11 7.33
C ARG A 126 9.73 8.01 8.29
N LEU A 127 9.71 8.24 9.60
CA LEU A 127 10.02 7.22 10.61
C LEU A 127 8.99 6.08 10.60
N ASN A 128 7.69 6.39 10.47
CA ASN A 128 6.66 5.36 10.30
C ASN A 128 6.90 4.50 9.07
N LEU A 129 7.26 5.14 7.96
CA LEU A 129 7.62 4.41 6.74
C LEU A 129 8.84 3.51 6.98
N ALA A 130 9.93 4.05 7.57
CA ALA A 130 11.12 3.27 7.90
C ALA A 130 10.79 2.05 8.78
N ARG A 131 9.94 2.23 9.79
CA ARG A 131 9.47 1.16 10.67
C ARG A 131 8.69 0.09 9.92
N ALA A 132 7.79 0.48 9.02
CA ALA A 132 7.05 -0.47 8.19
C ALA A 132 7.98 -1.27 7.25
N LEU A 133 9.00 -0.61 6.67
CA LEU A 133 10.00 -1.25 5.82
C LEU A 133 11.00 -2.14 6.61
N MET A 134 11.13 -1.95 7.92
CA MET A 134 11.94 -2.80 8.79
C MET A 134 11.27 -4.13 9.10
N CYS A 135 9.93 -4.16 9.08
CA CYS A 135 9.12 -5.36 9.29
C CYS A 135 9.46 -6.43 8.25
N ARG A 136 9.58 -7.67 8.68
CA ARG A 136 9.72 -8.85 7.82
C ARG A 136 8.36 -9.34 7.36
N SER A 137 7.71 -8.54 6.55
CA SER A 137 6.34 -8.78 6.16
C SER A 137 6.23 -9.59 4.87
N ASP A 138 5.18 -10.41 4.79
CA ASP A 138 4.73 -11.08 3.56
C ASP A 138 3.85 -10.16 2.72
N VAL A 139 3.15 -9.22 3.39
CA VAL A 139 2.28 -8.23 2.76
C VAL A 139 2.63 -6.84 3.28
N LEU A 140 2.94 -5.92 2.37
CA LEU A 140 3.24 -4.52 2.70
C LEU A 140 2.18 -3.60 2.11
N LEU A 141 1.51 -2.85 2.98
CA LEU A 141 0.46 -1.90 2.63
C LEU A 141 0.98 -0.46 2.77
N LEU A 142 1.06 0.26 1.66
CA LEU A 142 1.53 1.65 1.63
C LEU A 142 0.43 2.59 1.12
N ASP A 143 -0.01 3.51 1.97
CA ASP A 143 -0.98 4.56 1.61
C ASP A 143 -0.23 5.88 1.44
N GLU A 144 -0.16 6.39 0.20
CA GLU A 144 0.53 7.62 -0.21
C GLU A 144 1.97 7.73 0.32
N PRO A 145 2.85 6.71 0.09
CA PRO A 145 4.16 6.65 0.71
C PRO A 145 5.13 7.75 0.22
N THR A 146 4.84 8.39 -0.90
CA THR A 146 5.66 9.48 -1.46
C THR A 146 5.38 10.83 -0.79
N ASN A 147 4.28 10.95 -0.03
CA ASN A 147 3.99 12.15 0.72
C ASN A 147 5.11 12.44 1.73
N HIS A 148 5.52 13.69 1.81
CA HIS A 148 6.60 14.16 2.69
C HIS A 148 8.01 13.65 2.35
N LEU A 149 8.21 12.94 1.22
CA LEU A 149 9.52 12.55 0.72
C LEU A 149 10.04 13.58 -0.30
N ASP A 150 11.33 13.79 -0.28
CA ASP A 150 12.04 14.49 -1.36
C ASP A 150 12.41 13.50 -2.49
N LEU A 151 12.79 14.02 -3.63
CA LEU A 151 13.10 13.20 -4.80
C LEU A 151 14.18 12.13 -4.55
N PRO A 152 15.29 12.40 -3.85
CA PRO A 152 16.27 11.36 -3.52
C PRO A 152 15.67 10.20 -2.70
N ALA A 153 14.82 10.50 -1.71
CA ALA A 153 14.16 9.49 -0.88
C ALA A 153 13.12 8.69 -1.69
N ILE A 154 12.37 9.32 -2.61
CA ILE A 154 11.46 8.63 -3.53
C ILE A 154 12.23 7.64 -4.40
N LEU A 155 13.30 8.07 -5.05
CA LEU A 155 14.13 7.21 -5.91
C LEU A 155 14.80 6.05 -5.13
N TRP A 156 15.11 6.29 -3.86
CA TRP A 156 15.61 5.22 -2.99
C TRP A 156 14.49 4.24 -2.64
N LEU A 157 13.31 4.72 -2.27
CA LEU A 157 12.13 3.91 -1.95
C LEU A 157 11.72 3.02 -3.14
N GLU A 158 11.67 3.57 -4.36
CA GLU A 158 11.41 2.79 -5.58
C GLU A 158 12.37 1.62 -5.74
N ARG A 159 13.67 1.88 -5.55
CA ARG A 159 14.71 0.82 -5.66
C ARG A 159 14.56 -0.23 -4.56
N TRP A 160 14.15 0.17 -3.37
CA TRP A 160 13.92 -0.75 -2.26
C TRP A 160 12.68 -1.61 -2.54
N LEU A 161 11.55 -1.02 -2.93
CA LEU A 161 10.29 -1.71 -3.21
C LEU A 161 10.40 -2.69 -4.39
N ARG A 162 11.21 -2.40 -5.39
CA ARG A 162 11.48 -3.34 -6.50
C ARG A 162 12.19 -4.62 -6.07
N ARG A 163 12.84 -4.62 -4.91
CA ARG A 163 13.53 -5.79 -4.34
C ARG A 163 12.72 -6.49 -3.27
N TYR A 164 11.57 -5.91 -2.94
CA TYR A 164 10.67 -6.52 -1.96
C TYR A 164 10.04 -7.78 -2.57
N GLU A 165 10.20 -8.93 -1.89
CA GLU A 165 9.78 -10.24 -2.39
C GLU A 165 8.35 -10.60 -2.02
N GLY A 166 7.75 -9.88 -1.07
CA GLY A 166 6.37 -10.08 -0.64
C GLY A 166 5.32 -9.44 -1.56
N ILE A 167 4.08 -9.46 -1.13
CA ILE A 167 2.96 -8.82 -1.80
C ILE A 167 2.92 -7.34 -1.43
N LEU A 168 3.11 -6.46 -2.40
CA LEU A 168 3.05 -5.02 -2.21
C LEU A 168 1.71 -4.46 -2.72
N LEU A 169 0.95 -3.81 -1.84
CA LEU A 169 -0.21 -3.01 -2.20
C LEU A 169 0.09 -1.53 -1.93
N VAL A 170 0.04 -0.72 -2.97
CA VAL A 170 0.29 0.72 -2.88
C VAL A 170 -0.96 1.49 -3.31
N ILE A 171 -1.36 2.46 -2.51
CA ILE A 171 -2.25 3.54 -2.90
C ILE A 171 -1.36 4.76 -3.14
N SER A 172 -1.37 5.33 -4.34
CA SER A 172 -0.67 6.59 -4.62
C SER A 172 -1.32 7.34 -5.77
N HIS A 173 -1.13 8.64 -5.77
CA HIS A 173 -1.47 9.55 -6.86
C HIS A 173 -0.23 9.93 -7.71
N ASP A 174 0.95 9.51 -7.30
CA ASP A 174 2.21 9.72 -8.02
C ASP A 174 2.34 8.67 -9.15
N ARG A 175 2.13 9.14 -10.39
CA ARG A 175 2.13 8.28 -11.59
C ARG A 175 3.49 7.71 -11.91
N ASP A 176 4.53 8.55 -11.78
CA ASP A 176 5.91 8.15 -12.08
C ASP A 176 6.37 7.08 -11.09
N PHE A 177 6.05 7.24 -9.81
CA PHE A 177 6.31 6.24 -8.78
C PHE A 177 5.57 4.92 -9.06
N LEU A 178 4.27 4.97 -9.39
CA LEU A 178 3.49 3.76 -9.71
C LEU A 178 4.04 3.03 -10.95
N ASP A 179 4.50 3.77 -11.95
CA ASP A 179 5.10 3.20 -13.16
C ASP A 179 6.41 2.43 -12.87
N GLN A 180 7.15 2.88 -11.86
CA GLN A 180 8.42 2.27 -11.50
C GLN A 180 8.27 1.04 -10.59
N VAL A 181 7.19 0.98 -9.79
CA VAL A 181 7.05 -0.01 -8.71
C VAL A 181 5.99 -1.06 -9.03
N CYS A 182 4.89 -0.67 -9.70
CA CYS A 182 3.74 -1.56 -9.87
C CYS A 182 3.83 -2.39 -11.14
N THR A 183 3.46 -3.68 -11.02
CA THR A 183 3.31 -4.63 -12.14
C THR A 183 1.84 -4.92 -12.46
N ARG A 184 0.93 -4.50 -11.58
CA ARG A 184 -0.53 -4.64 -11.73
C ARG A 184 -1.22 -3.43 -11.14
N ILE A 185 -2.34 -3.03 -11.73
CA ILE A 185 -3.16 -1.92 -11.27
C ILE A 185 -4.55 -2.46 -10.89
N ALA A 186 -4.91 -2.33 -9.61
CA ALA A 186 -6.27 -2.56 -9.13
C ALA A 186 -7.02 -1.21 -9.15
N HIS A 187 -7.96 -1.08 -10.07
CA HIS A 187 -8.76 0.13 -10.24
C HIS A 187 -10.14 -0.04 -9.62
N ILE A 188 -10.45 0.81 -8.63
CA ILE A 188 -11.75 0.85 -7.96
C ILE A 188 -12.63 1.88 -8.61
N GLU A 189 -13.69 1.42 -9.28
CA GLU A 189 -14.68 2.28 -9.93
C GLU A 189 -16.07 1.63 -9.89
N HIS A 190 -17.12 2.44 -9.73
CA HIS A 190 -18.51 1.96 -9.69
C HIS A 190 -18.75 0.82 -8.70
N ARG A 191 -18.10 0.85 -7.53
CA ARG A 191 -18.15 -0.18 -6.48
C ARG A 191 -17.61 -1.56 -6.92
N ALA A 192 -16.77 -1.60 -7.94
CA ALA A 192 -16.12 -2.80 -8.42
C ALA A 192 -14.61 -2.59 -8.52
N ILE A 193 -13.85 -3.67 -8.37
CA ILE A 193 -12.40 -3.67 -8.54
C ILE A 193 -12.11 -4.35 -9.87
N SER A 194 -11.44 -3.65 -10.76
CA SER A 194 -10.93 -4.18 -12.02
C SER A 194 -9.41 -4.27 -11.96
N LEU A 195 -8.87 -5.46 -12.25
CA LEU A 195 -7.43 -5.70 -12.23
C LEU A 195 -6.87 -5.61 -13.65
N TYR A 196 -5.85 -4.76 -13.82
CA TYR A 196 -5.11 -4.59 -15.06
C TYR A 196 -3.68 -5.08 -14.87
N THR A 197 -3.16 -5.82 -15.85
CA THR A 197 -1.75 -6.21 -15.88
C THR A 197 -0.94 -5.10 -16.54
N GLY A 198 0.23 -4.81 -15.99
CA GLY A 198 1.10 -3.74 -16.43
C GLY A 198 1.23 -2.61 -15.41
N ASN A 199 2.02 -1.60 -15.78
CA ASN A 199 2.24 -0.41 -14.97
C ASN A 199 1.11 0.63 -15.15
N TYR A 200 1.26 1.80 -14.55
CA TYR A 200 0.23 2.85 -14.59
C TYR A 200 0.01 3.41 -16.00
N SER A 201 1.07 3.63 -16.77
CA SER A 201 0.99 4.12 -18.16
C SER A 201 0.28 3.13 -19.08
N GLU A 202 0.52 1.84 -18.92
CA GLU A 202 -0.18 0.79 -19.68
C GLU A 202 -1.66 0.73 -19.30
N PHE A 203 -1.98 0.87 -18.01
CA PHE A 203 -3.36 0.99 -17.55
C PHE A 203 -4.08 2.21 -18.17
N GLU A 204 -3.46 3.42 -18.15
CA GLU A 204 -4.07 4.62 -18.74
C GLU A 204 -4.40 4.41 -20.21
N LYS A 205 -3.50 3.78 -20.97
CA LYS A 205 -3.71 3.48 -22.38
C LYS A 205 -4.88 2.51 -22.59
N LEU A 206 -4.90 1.39 -21.87
CA LEU A 206 -5.99 0.41 -21.96
C LEU A 206 -7.34 1.02 -21.59
N ARG A 207 -7.36 1.86 -20.54
CA ARG A 207 -8.57 2.54 -20.11
C ARG A 207 -9.06 3.56 -21.15
N ALA A 208 -8.16 4.32 -21.75
CA ALA A 208 -8.53 5.27 -22.83
C ALA A 208 -9.15 4.54 -24.02
N GLU A 209 -8.60 3.40 -24.43
CA GLU A 209 -9.16 2.56 -25.49
C GLU A 209 -10.55 2.03 -25.14
N GLN A 210 -10.75 1.53 -23.91
CA GLN A 210 -12.05 1.05 -23.43
C GLN A 210 -13.11 2.16 -23.42
N LEU A 211 -12.76 3.34 -22.91
CA LEU A 211 -13.67 4.50 -22.89
C LEU A 211 -14.04 4.96 -24.29
N ALA A 212 -13.09 5.00 -25.22
CA ALA A 212 -13.36 5.34 -26.62
C ALA A 212 -14.33 4.33 -27.27
N LEU A 213 -14.15 3.04 -27.02
CA LEU A 213 -15.05 1.99 -27.51
C LEU A 213 -16.46 2.14 -26.92
N GLN A 214 -16.57 2.34 -25.60
CA GLN A 214 -17.86 2.57 -24.95
C GLN A 214 -18.58 3.79 -25.52
N GLN A 215 -17.87 4.90 -25.73
CA GLN A 215 -18.43 6.10 -26.34
C GLN A 215 -18.92 5.85 -27.74
N ALA A 216 -18.17 5.12 -28.56
CA ALA A 216 -18.60 4.77 -29.93
C ALA A 216 -19.86 3.88 -29.94
N MET A 217 -19.92 2.89 -29.02
CA MET A 217 -21.09 2.04 -28.82
C MET A 217 -22.31 2.86 -28.38
N PHE A 218 -22.14 3.77 -27.40
CA PHE A 218 -23.20 4.66 -26.95
C PHE A 218 -23.77 5.51 -28.07
N VAL A 219 -22.91 6.16 -28.85
CA VAL A 219 -23.34 6.98 -30.03
C VAL A 219 -24.11 6.12 -31.02
N ARG A 220 -23.66 4.89 -31.28
CA ARG A 220 -24.35 3.96 -32.19
C ARG A 220 -25.74 3.59 -31.67
N GLN A 221 -25.86 3.26 -30.39
CA GLN A 221 -27.14 2.95 -29.73
C GLN A 221 -28.10 4.14 -29.78
N GLN A 222 -27.61 5.36 -29.50
CA GLN A 222 -28.44 6.58 -29.58
C GLN A 222 -28.98 6.82 -31.00
N LYS A 223 -28.18 6.59 -32.06
CA LYS A 223 -28.63 6.66 -33.43
C LYS A 223 -29.72 5.61 -33.74
N GLN A 224 -29.57 4.40 -33.26
CA GLN A 224 -30.58 3.34 -33.42
C GLN A 224 -31.89 3.69 -32.73
N ILE A 225 -31.83 4.17 -31.49
CA ILE A 225 -33.01 4.61 -30.72
C ILE A 225 -33.75 5.74 -31.47
N LYS A 226 -33.03 6.78 -31.93
CA LYS A 226 -33.64 7.87 -32.73
C LYS A 226 -34.29 7.36 -34.02
N HIS A 227 -33.65 6.41 -34.71
CA HIS A 227 -34.22 5.81 -35.91
C HIS A 227 -35.53 5.06 -35.59
N MET A 228 -35.55 4.23 -34.56
CA MET A 228 -36.75 3.51 -34.13
C MET A 228 -37.88 4.48 -33.69
N GLN A 229 -37.54 5.50 -32.91
CA GLN A 229 -38.51 6.53 -32.54
C GLN A 229 -39.13 7.22 -33.75
N SER A 230 -38.29 7.64 -34.72
CA SER A 230 -38.80 8.27 -35.95
C SER A 230 -39.68 7.34 -36.76
N PHE A 231 -39.45 6.03 -36.75
CA PHE A 231 -40.28 5.02 -37.40
C PHE A 231 -41.62 4.91 -36.67
N VAL A 232 -41.64 4.78 -35.35
CA VAL A 232 -42.86 4.72 -34.53
C VAL A 232 -43.73 5.98 -34.76
N ASP A 233 -43.13 7.16 -34.74
CA ASP A 233 -43.84 8.44 -34.93
C ASP A 233 -44.50 8.53 -36.31
N ARG A 234 -43.83 8.07 -37.37
CA ARG A 234 -44.40 7.98 -38.71
C ARG A 234 -45.61 7.05 -38.75
N PHE A 235 -45.57 5.91 -38.07
CA PHE A 235 -46.71 4.98 -38.04
C PHE A 235 -47.88 5.54 -37.22
N ARG A 236 -47.60 6.16 -36.07
CA ARG A 236 -48.62 6.84 -35.25
C ARG A 236 -49.35 7.95 -36.04
N TYR A 237 -48.61 8.76 -36.78
CA TYR A 237 -49.16 9.82 -37.66
C TYR A 237 -50.03 9.25 -38.78
N LYS A 238 -49.60 8.17 -39.43
CA LYS A 238 -50.43 7.51 -40.47
C LYS A 238 -51.67 6.88 -39.88
N ALA A 239 -51.63 6.26 -38.71
CA ALA A 239 -52.79 5.66 -38.07
C ALA A 239 -53.83 6.71 -37.58
N SER A 240 -53.37 7.88 -37.10
CA SER A 240 -54.30 8.98 -36.75
C SER A 240 -55.00 9.59 -37.96
N LYS A 241 -54.28 9.69 -39.13
CA LYS A 241 -54.86 10.23 -40.38
C LYS A 241 -55.81 9.24 -41.05
N ALA A 242 -55.70 7.94 -40.78
CA ALA A 242 -56.64 6.94 -41.33
C ALA A 242 -57.95 6.80 -40.51
N ARG A 243 -58.02 7.47 -39.34
CA ARG A 243 -59.24 7.52 -38.47
C ARG A 243 -60.06 8.80 -38.64
N GLN A 244 -59.60 9.76 -39.40
CA GLN A 244 -60.36 10.93 -39.88
C GLN A 244 -60.95 10.66 -41.25
#